data_86a98adea42f6da57c3669b364337e52
#
_entry.id   86a98adea42f6da57c3669b364337e52
#
_cell.length_a   1.000
_cell.length_b   1.000
_cell.length_c   1.000
_cell.angle_alpha   90.00
_cell.angle_beta   90.00
_cell.angle_gamma   90.00
#
_symmetry.space_group_name_H-M   'P 1'
#
loop_
_entity.id
_entity.type
_entity.pdbx_description
1 polymer ?
#
loop_
_entity_poly.entity_id
_entity_poly.type
_entity_poly.pdbx_seq_one_letter_code
_entity_poly.pdbx_strand_id
1 'polypeptide(L)'
;MGMGEPLLNYKNVIKALHYITSEEGLNMSYKRVTLSTSGITKMIKKLADDKVKVNLALSLHSVSEETREKIMPVGKSNSLIELRDSLKYYFSKTKKKVTYEYVLLRDINDSLEDAKKLYKFTKHMPSKINLIEYNEVYSLKFQKSTEEKTKIFMDYLEKSGVNVNLRRSRGKDIN
;
A
#
# COMPACT_ATOMS: atom_id res chain seq x y z
N MET A 1 -3.15 -9.30 -7.31
CA MET A 1 -2.50 -8.15 -7.97
C MET A 1 -1.44 -8.69 -8.91
N GLY A 2 -1.15 -8.01 -10.01
CA GLY A 2 -0.09 -8.43 -10.93
C GLY A 2 1.29 -8.36 -10.30
N MET A 3 2.27 -8.97 -10.97
CA MET A 3 3.68 -8.97 -10.58
C MET A 3 4.38 -7.72 -11.14
N GLY A 4 5.44 -7.27 -10.45
CA GLY A 4 6.28 -6.15 -10.87
C GLY A 4 5.89 -4.80 -10.27
N GLU A 5 6.79 -3.81 -10.48
CA GLU A 5 6.61 -2.43 -10.00
C GLU A 5 6.21 -1.54 -11.19
N PRO A 6 4.94 -1.09 -11.26
CA PRO A 6 4.46 -0.34 -12.43
C PRO A 6 5.18 1.00 -12.61
N LEU A 7 5.61 1.63 -11.53
CA LEU A 7 6.29 2.93 -11.63
C LEU A 7 7.70 2.84 -12.23
N LEU A 8 8.31 1.64 -12.29
CA LEU A 8 9.55 1.43 -13.05
C LEU A 8 9.30 1.35 -14.58
N ASN A 9 8.07 1.04 -14.97
CA ASN A 9 7.64 1.01 -16.38
C ASN A 9 6.65 2.15 -16.69
N TYR A 10 6.89 3.31 -16.10
CA TYR A 10 5.99 4.45 -16.06
C TYR A 10 5.34 4.78 -17.41
N LYS A 11 6.15 4.94 -18.46
CA LYS A 11 5.67 5.34 -19.80
C LYS A 11 4.58 4.40 -20.34
N ASN A 12 4.81 3.09 -20.25
CA ASN A 12 3.84 2.11 -20.74
C ASN A 12 2.62 1.99 -19.83
N VAL A 13 2.82 2.13 -18.51
CA VAL A 13 1.72 2.14 -17.55
C VAL A 13 0.79 3.33 -17.80
N ILE A 14 1.31 4.53 -18.04
CA ILE A 14 0.48 5.69 -18.38
C ILE A 14 -0.29 5.49 -19.69
N LYS A 15 0.33 4.92 -20.72
CA LYS A 15 -0.37 4.58 -21.95
C LYS A 15 -1.51 3.59 -21.72
N ALA A 16 -1.25 2.53 -20.92
CA ALA A 16 -2.27 1.54 -20.59
C ALA A 16 -3.42 2.16 -19.78
N LEU A 17 -3.12 3.02 -18.80
CA LEU A 17 -4.13 3.72 -18.02
C LEU A 17 -4.99 4.63 -18.91
N HIS A 18 -4.37 5.34 -19.84
CA HIS A 18 -5.10 6.16 -20.81
C HIS A 18 -6.07 5.30 -21.64
N TYR A 19 -5.60 4.20 -22.22
CA TYR A 19 -6.44 3.28 -22.99
C TYR A 19 -7.58 2.69 -22.16
N ILE A 20 -7.31 2.29 -20.90
CA ILE A 20 -8.34 1.74 -20.00
C ILE A 20 -9.44 2.79 -19.69
N THR A 21 -9.07 4.06 -19.58
CA THR A 21 -9.98 5.10 -19.08
C THR A 21 -10.54 6.03 -20.14
N SER A 22 -10.04 5.99 -21.40
CA SER A 22 -10.53 6.82 -22.50
C SER A 22 -11.77 6.22 -23.16
N GLU A 23 -12.55 7.05 -23.81
CA GLU A 23 -13.73 6.65 -24.61
C GLU A 23 -13.33 5.81 -25.81
N GLU A 24 -12.15 6.04 -26.37
CA GLU A 24 -11.57 5.29 -27.48
C GLU A 24 -11.07 3.90 -27.07
N GLY A 25 -10.95 3.63 -25.76
CA GLY A 25 -10.49 2.37 -25.20
C GLY A 25 -11.60 1.61 -24.48
N LEU A 26 -11.34 1.23 -23.22
CA LEU A 26 -12.30 0.44 -22.43
C LEU A 26 -13.34 1.31 -21.69
N ASN A 27 -13.25 2.61 -21.77
CA ASN A 27 -14.14 3.59 -21.13
C ASN A 27 -14.41 3.29 -19.63
N MET A 28 -13.40 2.77 -18.94
CA MET A 28 -13.53 2.44 -17.53
C MET A 28 -13.33 3.69 -16.66
N SER A 29 -14.23 3.94 -15.74
CA SER A 29 -14.06 5.06 -14.80
C SER A 29 -12.74 4.95 -14.05
N TYR A 30 -11.93 6.00 -14.08
CA TYR A 30 -10.66 6.09 -13.34
C TYR A 30 -10.81 5.83 -11.82
N LYS A 31 -12.02 6.04 -11.25
CA LYS A 31 -12.34 5.71 -9.85
C LYS A 31 -12.28 4.21 -9.56
N ARG A 32 -12.38 3.37 -10.58
CA ARG A 32 -12.31 1.91 -10.49
C ARG A 32 -10.90 1.38 -10.73
N VAL A 33 -9.96 2.23 -11.14
CA VAL A 33 -8.58 1.85 -11.42
C VAL A 33 -7.69 2.22 -10.23
N THR A 34 -6.92 1.25 -9.77
CA THR A 34 -5.94 1.43 -8.69
C THR A 34 -4.56 1.06 -9.19
N LEU A 35 -3.61 1.98 -9.07
CA LEU A 35 -2.20 1.76 -9.31
C LEU A 35 -1.54 1.42 -7.97
N SER A 36 -0.98 0.21 -7.89
CA SER A 36 -0.25 -0.26 -6.72
C SER A 36 1.25 -0.08 -6.93
N THR A 37 1.97 0.39 -5.93
CA THR A 37 3.42 0.62 -6.00
C THR A 37 4.10 0.24 -4.69
N SER A 38 5.34 -0.23 -4.79
CA SER A 38 6.23 -0.43 -3.65
C SER A 38 6.82 0.88 -3.10
N GLY A 39 6.60 2.02 -3.78
CA GLY A 39 6.97 3.33 -3.27
C GLY A 39 8.20 3.95 -3.92
N ILE A 40 8.26 4.04 -5.25
CA ILE A 40 9.31 4.77 -5.97
C ILE A 40 9.05 6.27 -5.85
N THR A 41 9.67 6.93 -4.88
CA THR A 41 9.35 8.30 -4.45
C THR A 41 9.39 9.34 -5.57
N LYS A 42 10.40 9.27 -6.44
CA LYS A 42 10.52 10.15 -7.61
C LYS A 42 9.33 9.99 -8.56
N MET A 43 8.88 8.76 -8.76
CA MET A 43 7.80 8.46 -9.69
C MET A 43 6.42 8.75 -9.10
N ILE A 44 6.26 8.67 -7.77
CA ILE A 44 5.04 9.14 -7.08
C ILE A 44 4.87 10.65 -7.27
N LYS A 45 5.96 11.43 -7.15
CA LYS A 45 5.93 12.87 -7.42
C LYS A 45 5.59 13.16 -8.88
N LYS A 46 6.22 12.44 -9.82
CA LYS A 46 5.90 12.55 -11.25
C LYS A 46 4.44 12.22 -11.55
N LEU A 47 3.88 11.17 -10.94
CA LEU A 47 2.48 10.82 -11.09
C LEU A 47 1.53 11.97 -10.66
N ALA A 48 1.93 12.70 -9.62
CA ALA A 48 1.20 13.87 -9.14
C ALA A 48 1.31 15.04 -10.11
N ASP A 49 2.50 15.31 -10.65
CA ASP A 49 2.75 16.40 -11.60
C ASP A 49 2.01 16.16 -12.93
N ASP A 50 2.02 14.92 -13.42
CA ASP A 50 1.30 14.50 -14.62
C ASP A 50 -0.24 14.43 -14.40
N LYS A 51 -0.74 14.71 -13.19
CA LYS A 51 -2.18 14.74 -12.81
C LYS A 51 -2.92 13.46 -13.18
N VAL A 52 -2.28 12.32 -13.07
CA VAL A 52 -2.86 11.02 -13.43
C VAL A 52 -4.03 10.68 -12.50
N LYS A 53 -5.21 10.45 -13.10
CA LYS A 53 -6.46 10.28 -12.36
C LYS A 53 -6.72 8.81 -11.97
N VAL A 54 -5.87 8.22 -11.13
CA VAL A 54 -6.08 6.85 -10.60
C VAL A 54 -6.09 6.85 -9.07
N ASN A 55 -6.55 5.77 -8.45
CA ASN A 55 -6.33 5.56 -7.04
C ASN A 55 -4.89 5.07 -6.83
N LEU A 56 -4.22 5.55 -5.80
CA LEU A 56 -2.87 5.11 -5.46
C LEU A 56 -2.91 4.19 -4.24
N ALA A 57 -2.34 2.99 -4.39
CA ALA A 57 -2.11 2.06 -3.30
C ALA A 57 -0.60 1.89 -3.07
N LEU A 58 -0.16 2.08 -1.84
CA LEU A 58 1.23 1.90 -1.44
C LEU A 58 1.39 0.58 -0.70
N SER A 59 2.22 -0.32 -1.20
CA SER A 59 2.70 -1.48 -0.46
C SER A 59 3.69 -1.02 0.61
N LEU A 60 3.17 -0.70 1.80
CA LEU A 60 3.98 -0.18 2.91
C LEU A 60 4.59 -1.30 3.74
N HIS A 61 3.77 -2.22 4.23
CA HIS A 61 4.04 -3.45 4.98
C HIS A 61 4.84 -3.29 6.28
N SER A 62 5.58 -2.22 6.47
CA SER A 62 6.20 -1.83 7.73
C SER A 62 6.51 -0.33 7.77
N VAL A 63 6.55 0.23 8.98
CA VAL A 63 7.02 1.59 9.30
C VAL A 63 8.33 1.57 10.11
N SER A 64 9.03 0.45 10.09
CA SER A 64 10.42 0.28 10.47
C SER A 64 11.24 0.07 9.20
N GLU A 65 12.29 0.87 8.99
CA GLU A 65 13.18 0.72 7.82
C GLU A 65 13.75 -0.69 7.75
N GLU A 66 14.30 -1.17 8.87
CA GLU A 66 14.89 -2.52 8.96
C GLU A 66 13.90 -3.63 8.60
N THR A 67 12.70 -3.56 9.18
CA THR A 67 11.66 -4.57 8.92
C THR A 67 11.17 -4.49 7.47
N ARG A 68 11.02 -3.27 6.95
CA ARG A 68 10.56 -3.05 5.58
C ARG A 68 11.58 -3.56 4.56
N GLU A 69 12.86 -3.37 4.79
CA GLU A 69 13.93 -3.92 3.93
C GLU A 69 13.96 -5.45 3.92
N LYS A 70 13.67 -6.09 5.06
CA LYS A 70 13.57 -7.55 5.15
C LYS A 70 12.37 -8.11 4.37
N ILE A 71 11.24 -7.40 4.41
CA ILE A 71 10.00 -7.83 3.74
C ILE A 71 10.03 -7.46 2.25
N MET A 72 10.61 -6.30 1.93
CA MET A 72 10.62 -5.71 0.59
C MET A 72 12.00 -5.17 0.24
N PRO A 73 12.79 -5.87 -0.60
CA PRO A 73 14.13 -5.40 -0.99
C PRO A 73 14.18 -4.01 -1.64
N VAL A 74 13.09 -3.57 -2.26
CA VAL A 74 12.95 -2.20 -2.82
C VAL A 74 12.99 -1.12 -1.73
N GLY A 75 12.77 -1.47 -0.46
CA GLY A 75 12.88 -0.57 0.67
C GLY A 75 14.23 0.15 0.79
N LYS A 76 15.30 -0.49 0.34
CA LYS A 76 16.67 0.07 0.36
C LYS A 76 16.86 1.37 -0.44
N SER A 77 16.03 1.60 -1.45
CA SER A 77 16.18 2.74 -2.37
C SER A 77 15.40 3.99 -1.94
N ASN A 78 14.48 3.88 -0.97
CA ASN A 78 13.58 4.96 -0.62
C ASN A 78 13.27 4.90 0.88
N SER A 79 13.77 5.85 1.64
CA SER A 79 13.50 5.94 3.07
C SER A 79 12.02 6.21 3.35
N LEU A 80 11.55 5.80 4.54
CA LEU A 80 10.18 6.08 4.97
C LEU A 80 9.87 7.58 5.05
N ILE A 81 10.89 8.41 5.33
CA ILE A 81 10.76 9.88 5.36
C ILE A 81 10.48 10.39 3.94
N GLU A 82 11.32 10.03 2.97
CA GLU A 82 11.14 10.43 1.57
C GLU A 82 9.83 9.91 1.00
N LEU A 83 9.46 8.68 1.37
CA LEU A 83 8.20 8.08 0.95
C LEU A 83 7.01 8.89 1.48
N ARG A 84 6.98 9.20 2.78
CA ARG A 84 5.94 10.04 3.38
C ARG A 84 5.87 11.42 2.71
N ASP A 85 7.00 12.04 2.44
CA ASP A 85 7.03 13.36 1.81
C ASP A 85 6.55 13.33 0.36
N SER A 86 6.87 12.26 -0.38
CA SER A 86 6.35 12.05 -1.74
C SER A 86 4.82 11.86 -1.76
N LEU A 87 4.28 11.15 -0.76
CA LEU A 87 2.83 10.96 -0.62
C LEU A 87 2.11 12.24 -0.21
N LYS A 88 2.70 13.04 0.69
CA LYS A 88 2.17 14.39 1.01
C LYS A 88 2.14 15.27 -0.23
N TYR A 89 3.20 15.24 -1.02
CA TYR A 89 3.26 15.98 -2.29
C TYR A 89 2.16 15.49 -3.24
N TYR A 90 2.01 14.16 -3.40
CA TYR A 90 0.94 13.58 -4.22
C TYR A 90 -0.44 14.07 -3.75
N PHE A 91 -0.72 14.02 -2.46
CA PHE A 91 -1.99 14.49 -1.90
C PHE A 91 -2.19 16.00 -2.10
N SER A 92 -1.14 16.81 -1.93
CA SER A 92 -1.23 18.27 -2.13
C SER A 92 -1.66 18.65 -3.55
N LYS A 93 -1.21 17.89 -4.55
CA LYS A 93 -1.50 18.11 -5.98
C LYS A 93 -2.83 17.50 -6.43
N THR A 94 -3.13 16.29 -5.97
CA THR A 94 -4.25 15.49 -6.50
C THR A 94 -5.49 15.52 -5.63
N LYS A 95 -5.36 15.87 -4.34
CA LYS A 95 -6.38 15.76 -3.29
C LYS A 95 -6.94 14.33 -3.13
N LYS A 96 -6.26 13.32 -3.68
CA LYS A 96 -6.67 11.92 -3.60
C LYS A 96 -6.10 11.23 -2.38
N LYS A 97 -6.96 10.45 -1.71
CA LYS A 97 -6.54 9.58 -0.60
C LYS A 97 -5.59 8.50 -1.11
N VAL A 98 -4.62 8.17 -0.28
CA VAL A 98 -3.72 7.03 -0.51
C VAL A 98 -4.21 5.83 0.27
N THR A 99 -4.19 4.65 -0.34
CA THR A 99 -4.43 3.39 0.36
C THR A 99 -3.09 2.79 0.75
N TYR A 100 -2.91 2.49 2.03
CA TYR A 100 -1.74 1.75 2.52
C TYR A 100 -2.08 0.27 2.59
N GLU A 101 -1.33 -0.56 1.91
CA GLU A 101 -1.39 -2.01 1.99
C GLU A 101 -0.38 -2.48 3.05
N TYR A 102 -0.84 -3.22 4.05
CA TYR A 102 -0.04 -3.65 5.19
C TYR A 102 -0.30 -5.12 5.49
N VAL A 103 0.63 -6.00 5.12
CA VAL A 103 0.56 -7.43 5.43
C VAL A 103 0.93 -7.65 6.90
N LEU A 104 0.12 -8.41 7.63
CA LEU A 104 0.40 -8.77 9.02
C LEU A 104 1.18 -10.07 9.08
N LEU A 105 2.41 -9.98 9.57
CA LEU A 105 3.34 -11.09 9.74
C LEU A 105 3.59 -11.31 11.24
N ARG A 106 3.39 -12.54 11.70
CA ARG A 106 3.52 -12.94 13.11
C ARG A 106 4.89 -12.56 13.66
N ASP A 107 4.89 -11.85 14.80
CA ASP A 107 6.06 -11.44 15.58
C ASP A 107 7.09 -10.58 14.80
N ILE A 108 6.67 -10.00 13.66
CA ILE A 108 7.51 -9.16 12.82
C ILE A 108 6.99 -7.73 12.77
N ASN A 109 5.69 -7.56 12.48
CA ASN A 109 5.06 -6.24 12.29
C ASN A 109 3.61 -6.20 12.77
N ASP A 110 3.20 -7.13 13.63
CA ASP A 110 1.82 -7.32 14.09
C ASP A 110 1.57 -6.91 15.56
N SER A 111 2.53 -6.22 16.18
CA SER A 111 2.40 -5.76 17.56
C SER A 111 1.55 -4.48 17.67
N LEU A 112 1.02 -4.21 18.87
CA LEU A 112 0.34 -2.95 19.17
C LEU A 112 1.26 -1.73 18.92
N GLU A 113 2.56 -1.88 19.17
CA GLU A 113 3.53 -0.82 18.93
C GLU A 113 3.69 -0.53 17.43
N ASP A 114 3.63 -1.57 16.59
CA ASP A 114 3.62 -1.39 15.13
C ASP A 114 2.34 -0.67 14.66
N ALA A 115 1.19 -0.98 15.26
CA ALA A 115 -0.06 -0.25 15.00
C ALA A 115 0.05 1.24 15.34
N LYS A 116 0.66 1.57 16.49
CA LYS A 116 0.91 2.96 16.90
C LYS A 116 1.86 3.68 15.93
N LYS A 117 2.93 3.02 15.50
CA LYS A 117 3.86 3.56 14.51
C LYS A 117 3.17 3.80 13.17
N LEU A 118 2.35 2.84 12.72
CA LEU A 118 1.57 2.95 11.48
C LEU A 118 0.60 4.14 11.55
N TYR A 119 -0.12 4.30 12.65
CA TYR A 119 -0.97 5.47 12.87
C TYR A 119 -0.17 6.79 12.79
N LYS A 120 0.96 6.89 13.49
CA LYS A 120 1.82 8.08 13.43
C LYS A 120 2.31 8.38 12.03
N PHE A 121 2.60 7.38 11.21
CA PHE A 121 3.02 7.53 9.82
C PHE A 121 1.89 8.03 8.93
N THR A 122 0.68 7.49 9.10
CA THR A 122 -0.45 7.73 8.18
C THR A 122 -1.31 8.94 8.52
N LYS A 123 -1.33 9.43 9.78
CA LYS A 123 -2.21 10.51 10.26
C LYS A 123 -2.03 11.86 9.58
N HIS A 124 -0.95 12.06 8.82
CA HIS A 124 -0.61 13.36 8.21
C HIS A 124 -1.40 13.73 6.96
N MET A 125 -2.22 12.79 6.45
CA MET A 125 -3.11 13.02 5.31
C MET A 125 -4.28 12.02 5.33
N PRO A 126 -5.41 12.36 4.69
CA PRO A 126 -6.52 11.43 4.54
C PRO A 126 -6.09 10.16 3.81
N SER A 127 -6.26 9.03 4.45
CA SER A 127 -5.80 7.74 3.94
C SER A 127 -6.75 6.61 4.32
N LYS A 128 -6.51 5.45 3.74
CA LYS A 128 -7.15 4.18 4.07
C LYS A 128 -6.05 3.14 4.31
N ILE A 129 -6.25 2.24 5.25
CA ILE A 129 -5.36 1.12 5.50
C ILE A 129 -6.09 -0.18 5.15
N ASN A 130 -5.48 -0.98 4.31
CA ASN A 130 -5.87 -2.37 4.09
C ASN A 130 -4.87 -3.26 4.82
N LEU A 131 -5.31 -3.87 5.91
CA LEU A 131 -4.58 -4.95 6.55
C LEU A 131 -4.78 -6.20 5.72
N ILE A 132 -3.70 -6.89 5.40
CA ILE A 132 -3.71 -8.09 4.55
C ILE A 132 -3.31 -9.29 5.40
N GLU A 133 -4.17 -10.29 5.43
CA GLU A 133 -3.84 -11.59 6.03
C GLU A 133 -2.77 -12.27 5.16
N TYR A 134 -1.67 -12.69 5.78
CA TYR A 134 -0.61 -13.38 5.06
C TYR A 134 -1.02 -14.81 4.69
N ASN A 135 -0.77 -15.18 3.45
CA ASN A 135 -0.84 -16.58 3.02
C ASN A 135 0.53 -17.20 3.12
N GLU A 136 0.65 -18.24 3.91
CA GLU A 136 1.92 -18.93 4.11
C GLU A 136 2.38 -19.56 2.80
N VAL A 137 3.66 -19.38 2.50
CA VAL A 137 4.34 -19.91 1.32
C VAL A 137 5.47 -20.80 1.80
N TYR A 138 5.53 -22.03 1.32
CA TYR A 138 6.49 -23.05 1.77
C TYR A 138 7.96 -22.60 1.73
N SER A 139 8.31 -21.71 0.80
CA SER A 139 9.68 -21.22 0.62
C SER A 139 10.04 -20.05 1.54
N LEU A 140 9.11 -19.48 2.28
CA LEU A 140 9.32 -18.31 3.15
C LEU A 140 9.03 -18.66 4.61
N LYS A 141 9.88 -18.15 5.50
CA LYS A 141 9.74 -18.37 6.96
C LYS A 141 8.73 -17.47 7.66
N PHE A 142 7.93 -16.73 6.89
CA PHE A 142 6.89 -15.86 7.46
C PHE A 142 5.67 -16.67 7.85
N GLN A 143 5.04 -16.26 8.95
CA GLN A 143 3.81 -16.86 9.45
C GLN A 143 2.69 -15.83 9.53
N LYS A 144 1.47 -16.31 9.41
CA LYS A 144 0.26 -15.51 9.59
C LYS A 144 0.16 -15.00 11.04
N SER A 145 -0.21 -13.74 11.22
CA SER A 145 -0.55 -13.19 12.53
C SER A 145 -1.75 -13.92 13.16
N THR A 146 -1.80 -14.00 14.46
CA THR A 146 -2.96 -14.58 15.18
C THR A 146 -4.19 -13.69 15.03
N GLU A 147 -5.38 -14.28 15.15
CA GLU A 147 -6.63 -13.51 15.11
C GLU A 147 -6.71 -12.48 16.23
N GLU A 148 -6.21 -12.83 17.42
CA GLU A 148 -6.16 -11.94 18.57
C GLU A 148 -5.30 -10.70 18.31
N LYS A 149 -4.06 -10.88 17.84
CA LYS A 149 -3.15 -9.77 17.50
C LYS A 149 -3.71 -8.93 16.36
N THR A 150 -4.27 -9.58 15.33
CA THR A 150 -4.91 -8.89 14.21
C THR A 150 -6.06 -8.01 14.70
N LYS A 151 -6.88 -8.51 15.62
CA LYS A 151 -7.98 -7.76 16.22
C LYS A 151 -7.48 -6.57 17.03
N ILE A 152 -6.51 -6.78 17.92
CA ILE A 152 -5.90 -5.69 18.74
C ILE A 152 -5.33 -4.59 17.84
N PHE A 153 -4.62 -4.98 16.77
CA PHE A 153 -4.03 -4.07 15.80
C PHE A 153 -5.11 -3.23 15.08
N MET A 154 -6.15 -3.89 14.59
CA MET A 154 -7.27 -3.27 13.91
C MET A 154 -8.06 -2.33 14.84
N ASP A 155 -8.45 -2.82 16.02
CA ASP A 155 -9.20 -2.05 17.02
C ASP A 155 -8.48 -0.76 17.41
N TYR A 156 -7.14 -0.81 17.55
CA TYR A 156 -6.36 0.38 17.85
C TYR A 156 -6.44 1.42 16.73
N LEU A 157 -6.29 1.01 15.48
CA LEU A 157 -6.35 1.92 14.33
C LEU A 157 -7.74 2.52 14.16
N GLU A 158 -8.80 1.71 14.30
CA GLU A 158 -10.20 2.17 14.22
C GLU A 158 -10.53 3.17 15.34
N LYS A 159 -10.15 2.88 16.58
CA LYS A 159 -10.29 3.80 17.72
C LYS A 159 -9.52 5.11 17.53
N SER A 160 -8.43 5.07 16.75
CA SER A 160 -7.65 6.25 16.38
C SER A 160 -8.26 7.03 15.19
N GLY A 161 -9.44 6.64 14.70
CA GLY A 161 -10.15 7.32 13.60
C GLY A 161 -9.63 6.99 12.20
N VAL A 162 -8.87 5.91 12.04
CA VAL A 162 -8.35 5.49 10.73
C VAL A 162 -9.39 4.60 10.03
N ASN A 163 -9.59 4.80 8.73
CA ASN A 163 -10.38 3.90 7.91
C ASN A 163 -9.57 2.63 7.61
N VAL A 164 -9.92 1.53 8.26
CA VAL A 164 -9.20 0.25 8.17
C VAL A 164 -10.11 -0.83 7.57
N ASN A 165 -9.55 -1.66 6.71
CA ASN A 165 -10.19 -2.89 6.25
C ASN A 165 -9.25 -4.07 6.43
N LEU A 166 -9.78 -5.19 6.88
CA LEU A 166 -9.08 -6.48 6.87
C LEU A 166 -9.41 -7.22 5.57
N ARG A 167 -8.40 -7.47 4.75
CA ARG A 167 -8.50 -8.32 3.56
C ARG A 167 -8.10 -9.75 3.93
N ARG A 168 -9.12 -10.59 4.11
CA ARG A 168 -8.91 -12.03 4.31
C ARG A 168 -8.63 -12.69 2.97
N SER A 169 -7.74 -13.66 2.97
CA SER A 169 -7.49 -14.49 1.80
C SER A 169 -8.73 -15.33 1.47
N ARG A 170 -9.15 -15.28 0.21
CA ARG A 170 -10.17 -16.16 -0.33
C ARG A 170 -9.47 -17.30 -1.07
N GLY A 171 -9.98 -18.53 -0.99
CA GLY A 171 -9.43 -19.68 -1.72
C GLY A 171 -8.50 -20.57 -0.89
N LYS A 172 -8.70 -20.64 0.43
CA LYS A 172 -8.00 -21.63 1.28
C LYS A 172 -8.39 -23.07 0.96
N ASP A 173 -9.44 -23.23 0.18
CA ASP A 173 -10.08 -24.52 -0.12
C ASP A 173 -9.62 -25.10 -1.46
N ILE A 174 -8.70 -24.42 -2.16
CA ILE A 174 -8.19 -24.81 -3.47
C ILE A 174 -6.67 -24.98 -3.35
N ASN A 175 -6.27 -26.09 -2.74
CA ASN A 175 -4.92 -26.66 -2.81
C ASN A 175 -5.05 -28.12 -3.21
#